data_777ee667e14dcab7cb5bd0e210f220dc
#
_entry.id   777ee667e14dcab7cb5bd0e210f220dc
#
_cell.length_a   1.000
_cell.length_b   1.000
_cell.length_c   1.000
_cell.angle_alpha   90.00
_cell.angle_beta   90.00
_cell.angle_gamma   90.00
#
_symmetry.space_group_name_H-M   'P 1'
#
loop_
_entity.id
_entity.type
_entity.pdbx_description
1 polymer ?
#
loop_
_entity_poly.entity_id
_entity_poly.type
_entity_poly.pdbx_seq_one_letter_code
_entity_poly.pdbx_strand_id
1 'polypeptide(L)'
;MTAQAARFHQEMQRMNRNLLHIRKGLMVGGGRQRPAAAVVDDRTGPDGNIAPVDTTAQLVDHPKTLSILWREWMFGIGRNKPAVNFTPRERNNDQNKNKYLKRKQFWMLLGRMVNSGFHSDAACERVFEVYSLVAGATNISAILEAIRKDKKNDVHRPGLSVLPVR
;
A
#
# COMPACT_ATOMS: atom_id res chain seq x y z
N MET A 1 19.80 -2.41 -15.67
CA MET A 1 18.88 -2.81 -14.59
C MET A 1 19.53 -3.93 -13.82
N THR A 2 19.70 -3.79 -12.50
CA THR A 2 20.32 -4.82 -11.67
C THR A 2 19.35 -5.98 -11.47
N ALA A 3 19.84 -7.23 -11.42
CA ALA A 3 19.05 -8.45 -11.21
C ALA A 3 18.16 -8.35 -9.96
N GLN A 4 18.56 -7.56 -8.97
CA GLN A 4 17.82 -7.29 -7.74
C GLN A 4 16.55 -6.45 -7.97
N ALA A 5 16.58 -5.51 -8.92
CA ALA A 5 15.41 -4.70 -9.27
C ALA A 5 14.35 -5.55 -10.02
N ALA A 6 14.80 -6.48 -10.87
CA ALA A 6 13.91 -7.38 -11.59
C ALA A 6 13.22 -8.39 -10.64
N ARG A 7 13.96 -8.99 -9.70
CA ARG A 7 13.39 -9.89 -8.67
C ARG A 7 12.37 -9.15 -7.80
N PHE A 8 12.69 -7.94 -7.38
CA PHE A 8 11.76 -7.10 -6.61
C PHE A 8 10.46 -6.83 -7.36
N HIS A 9 10.55 -6.47 -8.64
CA HIS A 9 9.38 -6.20 -9.47
C HIS A 9 8.51 -7.45 -9.64
N GLN A 10 9.12 -8.61 -9.84
CA GLN A 10 8.43 -9.90 -9.97
C GLN A 10 7.74 -10.32 -8.67
N GLU A 11 8.39 -10.14 -7.53
CA GLU A 11 7.82 -10.44 -6.21
C GLU A 11 6.63 -9.53 -5.88
N MET A 12 6.72 -8.24 -6.25
CA MET A 12 5.64 -7.29 -6.11
C MET A 12 4.44 -7.59 -7.01
N GLN A 13 4.67 -8.06 -8.24
CA GLN A 13 3.60 -8.50 -9.13
C GLN A 13 2.90 -9.77 -8.61
N ARG A 14 3.65 -10.67 -7.99
CA ARG A 14 3.10 -11.88 -7.34
C ARG A 14 2.23 -11.52 -6.14
N MET A 15 2.66 -10.58 -5.30
CA MET A 15 1.88 -10.03 -4.20
C MET A 15 0.56 -9.42 -4.67
N ASN A 16 0.61 -8.61 -5.71
CA ASN A 16 -0.58 -7.92 -6.24
C ASN A 16 -1.61 -8.91 -6.79
N ARG A 17 -1.17 -10.00 -7.43
CA ARG A 17 -2.06 -11.08 -7.90
C ARG A 17 -2.75 -11.79 -6.74
N ASN A 18 -2.04 -12.12 -5.68
CA ASN A 18 -2.61 -12.80 -4.50
C ASN A 18 -3.65 -11.92 -3.79
N LEU A 19 -3.41 -10.62 -3.67
CA LEU A 19 -4.35 -9.68 -3.06
C LEU A 19 -5.61 -9.45 -3.90
N LEU A 20 -5.50 -9.51 -5.24
CA LEU A 20 -6.67 -9.47 -6.13
C LEU A 20 -7.54 -10.72 -5.98
N HIS A 21 -6.96 -11.89 -5.70
CA HIS A 21 -7.72 -13.11 -5.41
C HIS A 21 -8.49 -13.03 -4.09
N ILE A 22 -7.87 -12.47 -3.03
CA ILE A 22 -8.52 -12.23 -1.73
C ILE A 22 -9.70 -11.26 -1.89
N ARG A 23 -9.54 -10.19 -2.69
CA ARG A 23 -10.61 -9.22 -2.96
C ARG A 23 -11.81 -9.83 -3.69
N LYS A 24 -11.59 -10.75 -4.64
CA LYS A 24 -12.68 -11.48 -5.32
C LYS A 24 -13.43 -12.42 -4.38
N GLY A 25 -12.75 -13.02 -3.41
CA GLY A 25 -13.39 -13.89 -2.40
C GLY A 25 -14.28 -13.15 -1.40
N LEU A 26 -13.95 -11.89 -1.07
CA LEU A 26 -14.74 -11.07 -0.14
C LEU A 26 -16.02 -10.45 -0.74
N MET A 27 -16.12 -10.37 -2.07
CA MET A 27 -17.28 -9.77 -2.76
C MET A 27 -18.46 -10.74 -2.98
N VAL A 28 -18.32 -12.03 -2.65
CA VAL A 28 -19.36 -13.06 -2.91
C VAL A 28 -20.30 -13.29 -1.70
N GLY A 29 -20.06 -12.64 -0.57
CA GLY A 29 -20.83 -12.84 0.66
C GLY A 29 -21.50 -11.58 1.20
N GLY A 30 -22.52 -11.02 0.53
CA GLY A 30 -23.28 -9.89 1.09
C GLY A 30 -24.63 -9.71 0.44
N GLY A 31 -25.67 -10.17 1.15
CA GLY A 31 -27.07 -10.24 0.75
C GLY A 31 -27.71 -8.92 0.38
N ARG A 32 -28.78 -9.08 -0.41
CA ARG A 32 -29.76 -8.10 -0.84
C ARG A 32 -30.29 -7.23 0.31
N GLN A 33 -30.15 -5.91 0.15
CA GLN A 33 -31.16 -4.96 0.68
C GLN A 33 -31.32 -3.81 -0.32
N ARG A 34 -32.53 -3.73 -0.91
CA ARG A 34 -33.02 -2.51 -1.57
C ARG A 34 -33.46 -1.52 -0.49
N PRO A 35 -33.25 -0.24 -0.68
CA PRO A 35 -34.35 0.69 -0.61
C PRO A 35 -34.41 1.68 -1.78
N ALA A 36 -35.63 2.02 -2.04
CA ALA A 36 -36.34 3.07 -2.76
C ALA A 36 -35.58 4.29 -3.27
N ALA A 37 -35.90 4.57 -4.55
CA ALA A 37 -36.17 5.83 -5.23
C ALA A 37 -35.46 7.11 -4.77
N ALA A 38 -34.58 7.64 -5.64
CA ALA A 38 -34.49 9.07 -5.89
C ALA A 38 -33.74 9.35 -7.21
N VAL A 39 -34.46 10.05 -8.09
CA VAL A 39 -34.02 11.00 -9.13
C VAL A 39 -33.04 10.50 -10.21
N VAL A 40 -33.65 10.28 -11.38
CA VAL A 40 -33.06 10.10 -12.69
C VAL A 40 -32.37 11.41 -13.10
N ASP A 41 -31.05 11.42 -13.22
CA ASP A 41 -30.34 12.36 -14.08
C ASP A 41 -29.90 11.58 -15.34
N ASP A 42 -30.66 11.84 -16.40
CA ASP A 42 -30.54 11.25 -17.73
C ASP A 42 -29.31 11.85 -18.44
N ARG A 43 -28.17 11.16 -18.31
CA ARG A 43 -26.97 11.35 -19.14
C ARG A 43 -26.33 10.03 -19.52
N THR A 44 -27.12 9.13 -20.04
CA THR A 44 -26.60 7.93 -20.71
C THR A 44 -26.48 8.22 -22.20
N GLY A 45 -25.30 8.67 -22.61
CA GLY A 45 -24.94 8.63 -24.04
C GLY A 45 -24.74 7.16 -24.46
N PRO A 46 -25.09 6.78 -25.71
CA PRO A 46 -25.14 5.39 -26.17
C PRO A 46 -23.78 4.72 -26.42
N ASP A 47 -22.67 5.39 -26.14
CA ASP A 47 -21.32 4.82 -26.30
C ASP A 47 -20.70 4.59 -24.93
N GLY A 48 -20.69 3.32 -24.50
CA GLY A 48 -20.07 2.83 -23.27
C GLY A 48 -18.54 2.96 -23.21
N ASN A 49 -18.00 4.03 -23.75
CA ASN A 49 -16.60 4.40 -23.64
C ASN A 49 -16.43 5.20 -22.34
N ILE A 50 -16.27 4.49 -21.22
CA ILE A 50 -15.81 5.11 -19.96
C ILE A 50 -14.44 5.70 -20.27
N ALA A 51 -14.40 7.03 -20.47
CA ALA A 51 -13.14 7.76 -20.65
C ALA A 51 -12.17 7.31 -19.53
N PRO A 52 -10.91 7.00 -19.85
CA PRO A 52 -9.95 6.59 -18.85
C PRO A 52 -9.88 7.69 -17.79
N VAL A 53 -10.27 7.37 -16.55
CA VAL A 53 -10.15 8.29 -15.43
C VAL A 53 -8.67 8.66 -15.36
N ASP A 54 -8.36 9.92 -15.62
CA ASP A 54 -7.00 10.45 -15.64
C ASP A 54 -6.44 10.37 -14.22
N THR A 55 -5.83 9.22 -13.90
CA THR A 55 -5.27 8.94 -12.58
C THR A 55 -3.87 9.51 -12.50
N THR A 56 -3.65 10.42 -11.57
CA THR A 56 -2.34 11.03 -11.34
C THR A 56 -1.42 10.09 -10.58
N ALA A 57 -0.12 10.15 -10.86
CA ALA A 57 0.91 9.43 -10.14
C ALA A 57 1.55 10.34 -9.09
N GLN A 58 0.83 10.57 -7.99
CA GLN A 58 1.29 11.46 -6.91
C GLN A 58 1.13 10.79 -5.55
N LEU A 59 2.17 10.90 -4.71
CA LEU A 59 2.13 10.45 -3.32
C LEU A 59 1.63 11.56 -2.39
N VAL A 60 0.85 11.18 -1.39
CA VAL A 60 0.31 12.09 -0.37
C VAL A 60 1.45 12.82 0.37
N ASP A 61 1.28 14.11 0.63
CA ASP A 61 2.35 14.91 1.25
C ASP A 61 2.55 14.56 2.73
N HIS A 62 1.50 14.58 3.52
CA HIS A 62 1.54 14.41 4.97
C HIS A 62 0.58 13.29 5.42
N PRO A 63 0.98 12.00 5.27
CA PRO A 63 0.16 10.89 5.75
C PRO A 63 0.04 10.94 7.28
N LYS A 64 -1.18 10.83 7.79
CA LYS A 64 -1.45 10.91 9.23
C LYS A 64 -1.31 9.56 9.95
N THR A 65 -1.40 8.45 9.21
CA THR A 65 -1.33 7.09 9.78
C THR A 65 -0.54 6.15 8.85
N LEU A 66 -0.03 5.06 9.42
CA LEU A 66 0.61 4.00 8.64
C LEU A 66 -0.39 3.28 7.71
N SER A 67 -1.66 3.19 8.11
CA SER A 67 -2.73 2.62 7.28
C SER A 67 -2.97 3.45 6.01
N ILE A 68 -2.86 4.79 6.09
CA ILE A 68 -2.94 5.66 4.90
C ILE A 68 -1.79 5.34 3.94
N LEU A 69 -0.56 5.15 4.43
CA LEU A 69 0.58 4.75 3.60
C LEU A 69 0.37 3.40 2.93
N TRP A 70 -0.23 2.44 3.63
CA TRP A 70 -0.55 1.15 3.05
C TRP A 70 -1.62 1.24 1.98
N ARG A 71 -2.69 2.00 2.24
CA ARG A 71 -3.75 2.26 1.24
C ARG A 71 -3.20 2.98 0.00
N GLU A 72 -2.32 3.96 0.18
CA GLU A 72 -1.62 4.64 -0.90
C GLU A 72 -0.86 3.66 -1.79
N TRP A 73 -0.17 2.70 -1.17
CA TRP A 73 0.57 1.66 -1.89
C TRP A 73 -0.34 0.74 -2.70
N MET A 74 -1.40 0.23 -2.07
CA MET A 74 -2.23 -0.83 -2.62
C MET A 74 -3.37 -0.33 -3.52
N PHE A 75 -3.98 0.80 -3.19
CA PHE A 75 -5.22 1.25 -3.81
C PHE A 75 -5.13 2.66 -4.41
N GLY A 76 -4.10 3.43 -4.06
CA GLY A 76 -4.06 4.86 -4.30
C GLY A 76 -4.98 5.62 -3.35
N ILE A 77 -4.91 6.95 -3.39
CA ILE A 77 -5.73 7.84 -2.55
C ILE A 77 -6.34 8.94 -3.44
N GLY A 78 -7.64 9.11 -3.36
CA GLY A 78 -8.36 10.06 -4.20
C GLY A 78 -8.26 9.67 -5.69
N ARG A 79 -7.76 10.58 -6.52
CA ARG A 79 -7.51 10.33 -7.95
C ARG A 79 -6.12 9.77 -8.24
N ASN A 80 -5.31 9.52 -7.22
CA ASN A 80 -3.97 8.99 -7.41
C ASN A 80 -4.03 7.48 -7.62
N LYS A 81 -3.27 6.99 -8.60
CA LYS A 81 -3.12 5.55 -8.81
C LYS A 81 -2.31 4.91 -7.68
N PRO A 82 -2.46 3.59 -7.46
CA PRO A 82 -1.67 2.86 -6.47
C PRO A 82 -0.17 3.02 -6.70
N ALA A 83 0.60 3.32 -5.64
CA ALA A 83 2.03 3.54 -5.76
C ALA A 83 2.79 2.28 -6.20
N VAL A 84 2.24 1.07 -5.96
CA VAL A 84 2.77 -0.20 -6.48
C VAL A 84 2.83 -0.22 -8.01
N ASN A 85 1.93 0.49 -8.68
CA ASN A 85 1.83 0.58 -10.14
C ASN A 85 2.61 1.75 -10.75
N PHE A 86 3.36 2.51 -9.94
CA PHE A 86 4.18 3.59 -10.47
C PHE A 86 5.29 3.06 -11.38
N THR A 87 5.42 3.65 -12.54
CA THR A 87 6.54 3.41 -13.45
C THR A 87 7.84 3.96 -12.85
N PRO A 88 9.02 3.53 -13.33
CA PRO A 88 10.30 4.10 -12.89
C PRO A 88 10.37 5.63 -13.03
N ARG A 89 9.79 6.19 -14.11
CA ARG A 89 9.74 7.64 -14.33
C ARG A 89 8.91 8.36 -13.28
N GLU A 90 7.74 7.82 -12.93
CA GLU A 90 6.86 8.39 -11.92
C GLU A 90 7.41 8.30 -10.50
N ARG A 91 8.16 7.23 -10.18
CA ARG A 91 8.85 7.08 -8.91
C ARG A 91 9.98 8.09 -8.74
N ASN A 92 10.64 8.45 -9.85
CA ASN A 92 11.83 9.30 -9.86
C ASN A 92 11.55 10.76 -10.20
N ASN A 93 10.27 11.15 -10.37
CA ASN A 93 9.93 12.55 -10.54
C ASN A 93 10.19 13.33 -9.24
N ASP A 94 10.38 14.63 -9.31
CA ASP A 94 10.78 15.48 -8.19
C ASP A 94 9.79 15.44 -7.02
N GLN A 95 8.49 15.28 -7.31
CA GLN A 95 7.44 15.22 -6.30
C GLN A 95 7.43 13.88 -5.53
N ASN A 96 7.74 12.78 -6.20
CA ASN A 96 7.61 11.43 -5.62
C ASN A 96 8.90 10.84 -5.11
N LYS A 97 10.04 11.16 -5.72
CA LYS A 97 11.35 10.50 -5.47
C LYS A 97 11.67 10.35 -3.98
N ASN A 98 11.68 11.46 -3.26
CA ASN A 98 12.02 11.46 -1.84
C ASN A 98 10.97 10.74 -0.99
N LYS A 99 9.68 10.94 -1.27
CA LYS A 99 8.58 10.28 -0.58
C LYS A 99 8.62 8.77 -0.80
N TYR A 100 8.79 8.35 -2.06
CA TYR A 100 8.86 6.95 -2.44
C TYR A 100 10.04 6.22 -1.75
N LEU A 101 11.23 6.81 -1.76
CA LEU A 101 12.41 6.23 -1.12
C LEU A 101 12.22 6.07 0.39
N LYS A 102 11.62 7.06 1.07
CA LYS A 102 11.34 7.01 2.51
C LYS A 102 10.32 5.90 2.85
N ARG A 103 9.27 5.71 2.02
CA ARG A 103 8.16 4.80 2.30
C ARG A 103 8.40 3.36 1.83
N LYS A 104 9.28 3.15 0.87
CA LYS A 104 9.55 1.85 0.23
C LYS A 104 9.81 0.74 1.25
N GLN A 105 10.64 0.99 2.26
CA GLN A 105 10.99 -0.05 3.23
C GLN A 105 9.80 -0.44 4.12
N PHE A 106 8.96 0.51 4.48
CA PHE A 106 7.71 0.26 5.20
C PHE A 106 6.75 -0.60 4.36
N TRP A 107 6.52 -0.25 3.10
CA TRP A 107 5.65 -1.02 2.21
C TRP A 107 6.15 -2.46 2.03
N MET A 108 7.47 -2.65 1.92
CA MET A 108 8.06 -3.99 1.82
C MET A 108 7.91 -4.78 3.12
N LEU A 109 8.09 -4.15 4.28
CA LEU A 109 7.92 -4.77 5.59
C LEU A 109 6.47 -5.21 5.75
N LEU A 110 5.53 -4.30 5.54
CA LEU A 110 4.11 -4.59 5.70
C LEU A 110 3.62 -5.65 4.70
N GLY A 111 4.08 -5.60 3.44
CA GLY A 111 3.76 -6.60 2.43
C GLY A 111 4.20 -8.01 2.85
N ARG A 112 5.37 -8.16 3.48
CA ARG A 112 5.80 -9.46 4.02
C ARG A 112 4.89 -9.95 5.16
N MET A 113 4.50 -9.06 6.08
CA MET A 113 3.59 -9.40 7.17
C MET A 113 2.22 -9.85 6.65
N VAL A 114 1.65 -9.10 5.71
CA VAL A 114 0.34 -9.43 5.08
C VAL A 114 0.41 -10.77 4.33
N ASN A 115 1.49 -11.01 3.59
CA ASN A 115 1.69 -12.30 2.90
C ASN A 115 1.84 -13.49 3.85
N SER A 116 2.22 -13.24 5.08
CA SER A 116 2.32 -14.26 6.13
C SER A 116 1.03 -14.42 6.94
N GLY A 117 -0.06 -13.79 6.50
CA GLY A 117 -1.38 -13.96 7.08
C GLY A 117 -1.81 -12.87 8.06
N PHE A 118 -1.01 -11.83 8.28
CA PHE A 118 -1.48 -10.69 9.08
C PHE A 118 -2.55 -9.90 8.33
N HIS A 119 -3.60 -9.51 9.03
CA HIS A 119 -4.50 -8.49 8.51
C HIS A 119 -3.78 -7.15 8.40
N SER A 120 -4.03 -6.36 7.37
CA SER A 120 -3.28 -5.13 7.06
C SER A 120 -3.30 -4.10 8.20
N ASP A 121 -4.44 -3.93 8.87
CA ASP A 121 -4.55 -2.97 9.97
C ASP A 121 -3.79 -3.46 11.20
N ALA A 122 -3.91 -4.74 11.57
CA ALA A 122 -3.13 -5.34 12.65
C ALA A 122 -1.62 -5.29 12.37
N ALA A 123 -1.20 -5.46 11.12
CA ALA A 123 0.19 -5.30 10.72
C ALA A 123 0.68 -3.84 10.88
N CYS A 124 -0.15 -2.85 10.50
CA CYS A 124 0.16 -1.44 10.71
C CYS A 124 0.28 -1.08 12.19
N GLU A 125 -0.67 -1.54 13.02
CA GLU A 125 -0.63 -1.35 14.48
C GLU A 125 0.62 -1.97 15.09
N ARG A 126 0.95 -3.19 14.70
CA ARG A 126 2.14 -3.88 15.19
C ARG A 126 3.44 -3.16 14.82
N VAL A 127 3.55 -2.67 13.58
CA VAL A 127 4.69 -1.85 13.16
C VAL A 127 4.77 -0.56 13.98
N PHE A 128 3.64 0.10 14.20
CA PHE A 128 3.57 1.30 15.02
C PHE A 128 4.04 1.03 16.46
N GLU A 129 3.51 0.01 17.12
CA GLU A 129 3.89 -0.38 18.48
C GLU A 129 5.40 -0.62 18.61
N VAL A 130 5.96 -1.51 17.77
CA VAL A 130 7.37 -1.87 17.85
C VAL A 130 8.28 -0.66 17.64
N TYR A 131 7.99 0.18 16.66
CA TYR A 131 8.87 1.32 16.36
C TYR A 131 8.63 2.53 17.26
N SER A 132 7.44 2.69 17.82
CA SER A 132 7.19 3.73 18.83
C SER A 132 8.01 3.48 20.09
N LEU A 133 8.09 2.24 20.55
CA LEU A 133 8.89 1.86 21.72
C LEU A 133 10.39 2.05 21.49
N VAL A 134 10.88 1.66 20.31
CA VAL A 134 12.32 1.68 20.01
C VAL A 134 12.85 3.06 19.67
N ALA A 135 12.09 3.82 18.89
CA ALA A 135 12.54 5.12 18.38
C ALA A 135 12.11 6.29 19.26
N GLY A 136 11.29 6.04 20.29
CA GLY A 136 10.57 7.12 21.00
C GLY A 136 9.72 7.93 20.03
N ALA A 137 9.37 7.32 18.88
CA ALA A 137 8.84 8.03 17.73
C ALA A 137 7.33 8.12 17.84
N THR A 138 6.85 9.32 18.10
CA THR A 138 5.42 9.64 18.09
C THR A 138 4.90 9.97 16.68
N ASN A 139 5.77 10.10 15.69
CA ASN A 139 5.39 10.50 14.35
C ASN A 139 5.84 9.51 13.27
N ILE A 140 5.08 9.48 12.18
CA ILE A 140 5.30 8.57 11.05
C ILE A 140 6.68 8.73 10.43
N SER A 141 7.20 9.96 10.31
CA SER A 141 8.49 10.22 9.69
C SER A 141 9.63 9.56 10.46
N ALA A 142 9.59 9.60 11.80
CA ALA A 142 10.58 8.95 12.64
C ALA A 142 10.48 7.41 12.55
N ILE A 143 9.26 6.86 12.48
CA ILE A 143 9.04 5.43 12.25
C ILE A 143 9.65 4.99 10.91
N LEU A 144 9.36 5.71 9.84
CA LEU A 144 9.90 5.39 8.51
C LEU A 144 11.43 5.46 8.47
N GLU A 145 12.02 6.42 9.18
CA GLU A 145 13.47 6.55 9.28
C GLU A 145 14.08 5.41 10.10
N ALA A 146 13.43 5.00 11.21
CA ALA A 146 13.86 3.87 12.02
C ALA A 146 13.83 2.55 11.22
N ILE A 147 12.76 2.30 10.45
CA ILE A 147 12.66 1.15 9.55
C ILE A 147 13.79 1.16 8.52
N ARG A 148 14.12 2.33 7.96
CA ARG A 148 15.19 2.48 6.99
C ARG A 148 16.56 2.21 7.60
N LYS A 149 16.81 2.69 8.83
CA LYS A 149 18.04 2.43 9.59
C LYS A 149 18.19 0.94 9.91
N ASP A 150 17.14 0.29 10.39
CA ASP A 150 17.16 -1.14 10.67
C ASP A 150 17.48 -1.94 9.40
N LYS A 151 16.86 -1.59 8.26
CA LYS A 151 17.19 -2.25 6.99
C LYS A 151 18.63 -2.03 6.55
N LYS A 152 19.19 -0.85 6.77
CA LYS A 152 20.60 -0.54 6.45
C LYS A 152 21.57 -1.34 7.30
N ASN A 153 21.24 -1.52 8.59
CA ASN A 153 22.09 -2.15 9.59
C ASN A 153 21.76 -3.65 9.77
N ASP A 154 20.88 -4.21 8.94
CA ASP A 154 20.38 -5.60 9.01
C ASP A 154 19.83 -5.99 10.38
N VAL A 155 19.18 -5.04 11.07
CA VAL A 155 18.55 -5.25 12.37
C VAL A 155 17.20 -5.90 12.19
N HIS A 156 17.02 -7.06 12.82
CA HIS A 156 15.75 -7.77 12.88
C HIS A 156 15.02 -7.46 14.19
N ARG A 157 13.78 -6.96 14.10
CA ARG A 157 12.94 -6.71 15.28
C ARG A 157 12.11 -7.95 15.60
N PRO A 158 12.26 -8.55 16.80
CA PRO A 158 11.56 -9.79 17.15
C PRO A 158 10.03 -9.70 17.00
N GLY A 159 9.45 -8.54 17.31
CA GLY A 159 8.02 -8.31 17.19
C GLY A 159 7.49 -8.24 15.76
N LEU A 160 8.36 -8.15 14.74
CA LEU A 160 8.03 -8.08 13.32
C LEU A 160 8.50 -9.33 12.57
N SER A 161 9.09 -10.29 13.26
CA SER A 161 9.51 -11.56 12.68
C SER A 161 8.26 -12.33 12.26
N VAL A 162 8.14 -12.53 10.98
CA VAL A 162 7.15 -13.43 10.42
C VAL A 162 7.69 -14.83 10.63
N LEU A 163 7.18 -15.54 11.65
CA LEU A 163 7.46 -16.94 11.80
C LEU A 163 6.86 -17.67 10.59
N PRO A 164 7.61 -18.57 9.94
CA PRO A 164 7.01 -19.43 8.93
C PRO A 164 5.87 -20.20 9.60
N VAL A 165 4.66 -20.04 9.02
CA VAL A 165 3.52 -20.88 9.39
C VAL A 165 3.93 -22.32 9.05
N ARG A 166 4.07 -23.18 10.08
CA ARG A 166 4.30 -24.62 9.93
C ARG A 166 3.02 -25.30 9.47
#